data_a3d71662a1fdb7a9e5dc62b9429d119e
#
_entry.id   a3d71662a1fdb7a9e5dc62b9429d119e
#
_cell.length_a   1.000
_cell.length_b   1.000
_cell.length_c   1.000
_cell.angle_alpha   90.00
_cell.angle_beta   90.00
_cell.angle_gamma   90.00
#
_symmetry.space_group_name_H-M   'P 1'
#
loop_
_entity.id
_entity.type
_entity.pdbx_description
1 polymer ?
#
loop_
_entity_poly.entity_id
_entity_poly.type
_entity_poly.pdbx_seq_one_letter_code
_entity_poly.pdbx_strand_id
1 'polypeptide(L)'
;VGIVRIDVEEALAEDLPPIAVRDVAMLPGGSEVLVDVLANDSDPGGGILVVQSVTVPQGAGISVAVLNHEVLRIADQGGLVEPVTIGYRVSNGTKTADGEVIVIPVPAPNKLKPPVATDDSVVVRAGDIVTIPVLANDYHPNGDLIKVSPTLIDPIIDPADGDVFVSENTLRFRAGETAKTVYATYEVVDSAGQKDAGYVTIQILGVDEETNAAPRPRDLTARVLSGSIVRIPIPLDGIDTDGDSVELIGAASAPAKGRIIEVGQSWLVYEAYENSTGVDSFTYLVRDRLGKEGVAPVRVGIAPPEADNQRPYAVNDSVILRPSRSAAVAVLANDSDPDGDRIDLDPKGLEVPEGLTAEVKSNQIIVQTPAEPGEYTIPYRITDARGASAIGALLVLVQNDVPLQPPLARDDRVTAEQVGEEATVDVIVLDNDVDPDGVAAELKVALVGTTTAKVLPGGIVRVTVAEASQIIT
;
A
#
# COMPACT_ATOMS: atom_id res chain seq x y z
N VAL A 1 33.32 8.78 13.92
CA VAL A 1 32.64 9.99 14.43
C VAL A 1 32.35 10.85 13.22
N GLY A 2 31.08 11.08 12.90
CA GLY A 2 30.63 12.02 11.86
C GLY A 2 30.33 13.39 12.47
N ILE A 3 30.50 14.44 11.68
CA ILE A 3 30.14 15.81 12.08
C ILE A 3 28.91 16.20 11.26
N VAL A 4 27.84 16.59 11.94
CA VAL A 4 26.66 17.21 11.31
C VAL A 4 26.80 18.72 11.52
N ARG A 5 26.86 19.48 10.44
CA ARG A 5 26.78 20.95 10.47
C ARG A 5 25.33 21.34 10.19
N ILE A 6 24.76 22.15 11.05
CA ILE A 6 23.43 22.73 10.86
C ILE A 6 23.65 24.24 10.69
N ASP A 7 23.34 24.72 9.50
CA ASP A 7 23.30 26.17 9.22
C ASP A 7 21.81 26.59 9.31
N VAL A 8 21.54 27.57 10.17
CA VAL A 8 20.21 28.18 10.30
C VAL A 8 20.20 29.46 9.52
N GLU A 9 19.48 29.50 8.42
CA GLU A 9 19.27 30.72 7.64
C GLU A 9 17.89 31.31 7.96
N GLU A 10 17.72 32.61 7.84
CA GLU A 10 16.40 33.23 7.89
C GLU A 10 15.56 32.72 6.69
N ALA A 11 14.30 32.30 6.96
CA ALA A 11 13.39 31.95 5.89
C ALA A 11 13.24 33.16 4.95
N LEU A 12 13.39 32.91 3.65
CA LEU A 12 13.18 33.94 2.63
C LEU A 12 11.76 34.50 2.79
N ALA A 13 11.65 35.82 2.98
CA ALA A 13 10.37 36.51 3.20
C ALA A 13 9.52 36.58 1.93
N GLU A 14 10.02 36.14 0.79
CA GLU A 14 9.32 36.14 -0.49
C GLU A 14 8.84 34.75 -0.84
N ASP A 15 7.59 34.65 -1.29
CA ASP A 15 6.99 33.47 -1.88
C ASP A 15 7.59 33.23 -3.28
N LEU A 16 8.65 32.43 -3.31
CA LEU A 16 9.39 32.10 -4.54
C LEU A 16 8.77 30.84 -5.20
N PRO A 17 8.87 30.74 -6.54
CA PRO A 17 8.44 29.52 -7.22
C PRO A 17 9.37 28.34 -6.87
N PRO A 18 8.85 27.10 -6.93
CA PRO A 18 9.67 25.90 -6.87
C PRO A 18 10.77 25.88 -7.93
N ILE A 19 11.80 25.12 -7.68
CA ILE A 19 12.87 24.83 -8.64
C ILE A 19 12.71 23.36 -9.03
N ALA A 20 12.24 23.12 -10.25
CA ALA A 20 12.10 21.78 -10.83
C ALA A 20 13.37 21.46 -11.64
N VAL A 21 13.94 20.30 -11.40
CA VAL A 21 15.16 19.80 -12.05
C VAL A 21 14.82 18.59 -12.90
N ARG A 22 15.39 18.53 -14.10
CA ARG A 22 15.12 17.45 -15.04
C ARG A 22 15.53 16.08 -14.50
N ASP A 23 14.65 15.09 -14.70
CA ASP A 23 14.82 13.68 -14.37
C ASP A 23 15.10 12.82 -15.61
N VAL A 24 15.59 11.61 -15.37
CA VAL A 24 15.81 10.59 -16.40
C VAL A 24 15.27 9.25 -15.91
N ALA A 25 14.41 8.64 -16.71
CA ALA A 25 13.87 7.31 -16.48
C ALA A 25 14.37 6.34 -17.55
N MET A 26 14.91 5.18 -17.15
CA MET A 26 15.23 4.08 -18.07
C MET A 26 14.10 3.08 -18.02
N LEU A 27 13.35 2.93 -19.12
CA LEU A 27 12.16 2.07 -19.18
C LEU A 27 12.46 0.82 -20.02
N PRO A 28 12.55 -0.37 -19.40
CA PRO A 28 12.67 -1.63 -20.14
C PRO A 28 11.36 -1.92 -20.90
N GLY A 29 11.50 -2.47 -22.11
CA GLY A 29 10.35 -2.81 -22.94
C GLY A 29 9.42 -3.81 -22.21
N GLY A 30 8.12 -3.49 -22.20
CA GLY A 30 7.07 -4.27 -21.52
C GLY A 30 7.07 -4.18 -20.00
N SER A 31 7.82 -3.23 -19.40
CA SER A 31 7.93 -3.04 -17.94
C SER A 31 7.42 -1.67 -17.51
N GLU A 32 7.49 -1.42 -16.21
CA GLU A 32 7.22 -0.10 -15.61
C GLU A 32 8.41 0.38 -14.78
N VAL A 33 8.47 1.69 -14.53
CA VAL A 33 9.46 2.33 -13.66
C VAL A 33 8.80 3.38 -12.79
N LEU A 34 9.26 3.48 -11.55
CA LEU A 34 8.88 4.53 -10.61
C LEU A 34 9.96 5.62 -10.59
N VAL A 35 9.55 6.86 -10.73
CA VAL A 35 10.43 8.04 -10.73
C VAL A 35 9.97 9.00 -9.65
N ASP A 36 10.75 9.16 -8.60
CA ASP A 36 10.54 10.22 -7.60
C ASP A 36 11.04 11.54 -8.20
N VAL A 37 10.13 12.27 -8.84
CA VAL A 37 10.46 13.53 -9.52
C VAL A 37 10.73 14.69 -8.55
N LEU A 38 10.38 14.52 -7.27
CA LEU A 38 10.63 15.55 -6.25
C LEU A 38 11.97 15.36 -5.54
N ALA A 39 12.68 14.24 -5.77
CA ALA A 39 13.92 13.92 -5.08
C ALA A 39 15.05 14.95 -5.30
N ASN A 40 15.06 15.62 -6.46
CA ASN A 40 16.04 16.65 -6.85
C ASN A 40 15.43 18.05 -6.97
N ASP A 41 14.12 18.17 -6.79
CA ASP A 41 13.39 19.43 -6.78
C ASP A 41 13.48 20.11 -5.41
N SER A 42 13.30 21.43 -5.39
CA SER A 42 13.36 22.17 -4.13
C SER A 42 12.38 23.34 -4.10
N ASP A 43 11.89 23.66 -2.90
CA ASP A 43 11.19 24.90 -2.62
C ASP A 43 12.12 25.84 -1.84
N PRO A 44 12.51 27.00 -2.39
CA PRO A 44 13.34 27.97 -1.67
C PRO A 44 12.70 28.48 -0.36
N GLY A 45 11.36 28.43 -0.27
CA GLY A 45 10.62 28.80 0.94
C GLY A 45 10.53 27.68 1.99
N GLY A 46 11.08 26.48 1.72
CA GLY A 46 11.05 25.33 2.62
C GLY A 46 9.69 24.66 2.76
N GLY A 47 8.79 24.91 1.82
CA GLY A 47 7.49 24.24 1.71
C GLY A 47 7.61 22.78 1.25
N ILE A 48 6.47 22.09 1.20
CA ILE A 48 6.37 20.74 0.65
C ILE A 48 5.88 20.85 -0.79
N LEU A 49 6.64 20.27 -1.71
CA LEU A 49 6.27 20.23 -3.12
C LEU A 49 5.21 19.16 -3.38
N VAL A 50 4.28 19.46 -4.28
CA VAL A 50 3.16 18.60 -4.68
C VAL A 50 3.12 18.55 -6.20
N VAL A 51 3.19 17.36 -6.78
CA VAL A 51 2.96 17.17 -8.23
C VAL A 51 1.48 17.37 -8.50
N GLN A 52 1.12 18.38 -9.31
CA GLN A 52 -0.27 18.70 -9.63
C GLN A 52 -0.78 17.92 -10.83
N SER A 53 0.07 17.76 -11.85
CA SER A 53 -0.32 17.12 -13.12
C SER A 53 0.89 16.65 -13.92
N VAL A 54 0.64 15.77 -14.88
CA VAL A 54 1.62 15.34 -15.89
C VAL A 54 1.07 15.56 -17.28
N THR A 55 1.97 15.84 -18.22
CA THR A 55 1.64 15.97 -19.64
C THR A 55 2.43 14.94 -20.44
N VAL A 56 1.73 14.01 -21.04
CA VAL A 56 2.30 12.94 -21.87
C VAL A 56 2.05 13.26 -23.34
N PRO A 57 3.08 13.24 -24.22
CA PRO A 57 2.88 13.44 -25.65
C PRO A 57 1.93 12.39 -26.24
N GLN A 58 1.02 12.82 -27.11
CA GLN A 58 0.06 11.91 -27.74
C GLN A 58 0.79 10.84 -28.57
N GLY A 59 0.42 9.58 -28.38
CA GLY A 59 1.02 8.47 -29.11
C GLY A 59 2.42 8.09 -28.63
N ALA A 60 2.84 8.50 -27.44
CA ALA A 60 4.15 8.21 -26.88
C ALA A 60 4.40 6.71 -26.58
N GLY A 61 3.35 5.88 -26.59
CA GLY A 61 3.46 4.43 -26.31
C GLY A 61 3.72 4.09 -24.84
N ILE A 62 3.44 5.03 -23.95
CA ILE A 62 3.56 4.88 -22.49
C ILE A 62 2.31 5.38 -21.78
N SER A 63 2.04 4.86 -20.60
CA SER A 63 1.11 5.45 -19.63
C SER A 63 1.87 6.03 -18.44
N VAL A 64 1.31 7.07 -17.83
CA VAL A 64 1.93 7.73 -16.66
C VAL A 64 0.86 7.96 -15.61
N ALA A 65 1.14 7.51 -14.38
CA ALA A 65 0.32 7.72 -13.21
C ALA A 65 1.07 8.62 -12.21
N VAL A 66 0.35 9.53 -11.58
CA VAL A 66 0.85 10.30 -10.44
C VAL A 66 0.49 9.55 -9.15
N LEU A 67 1.49 9.09 -8.41
CA LEU A 67 1.32 8.37 -7.16
C LEU A 67 1.61 9.32 -5.99
N ASN A 68 0.64 9.47 -5.09
CA ASN A 68 0.75 10.30 -3.88
C ASN A 68 1.24 11.74 -4.13
N HIS A 69 1.02 12.28 -5.34
CA HIS A 69 1.51 13.60 -5.78
C HIS A 69 3.04 13.81 -5.62
N GLU A 70 3.81 12.72 -5.81
CA GLU A 70 5.27 12.69 -5.61
C GLU A 70 5.99 11.86 -6.66
N VAL A 71 5.54 10.65 -6.90
CA VAL A 71 6.20 9.66 -7.76
C VAL A 71 5.41 9.48 -9.05
N LEU A 72 6.10 9.44 -10.18
CA LEU A 72 5.49 9.03 -11.45
C LEU A 72 5.73 7.53 -11.68
N ARG A 73 4.66 6.77 -11.89
CA ARG A 73 4.71 5.42 -12.43
C ARG A 73 4.59 5.51 -13.95
N ILE A 74 5.64 5.13 -14.66
CA ILE A 74 5.71 5.16 -16.12
C ILE A 74 5.75 3.73 -16.62
N ALA A 75 4.76 3.33 -17.42
CA ALA A 75 4.65 1.97 -17.95
C ALA A 75 4.70 1.97 -19.49
N ASP A 76 5.47 1.03 -20.06
CA ASP A 76 5.50 0.81 -21.51
C ASP A 76 4.21 0.13 -21.98
N GLN A 77 3.55 0.75 -22.96
CA GLN A 77 2.35 0.21 -23.60
C GLN A 77 2.67 -0.51 -24.93
N GLY A 78 3.93 -0.90 -25.11
CA GLY A 78 4.40 -1.64 -26.28
C GLY A 78 4.69 -0.76 -27.50
N GLY A 79 4.92 0.53 -27.33
CA GLY A 79 5.13 1.46 -28.43
C GLY A 79 6.33 2.40 -28.32
N LEU A 80 7.04 2.39 -27.20
CA LEU A 80 8.17 3.27 -26.98
C LEU A 80 9.43 2.73 -27.69
N VAL A 81 9.83 3.37 -28.78
CA VAL A 81 11.05 3.01 -29.56
C VAL A 81 12.14 4.08 -29.50
N GLU A 82 11.78 5.32 -29.22
CA GLU A 82 12.70 6.46 -29.10
C GLU A 82 12.46 7.18 -27.78
N PRO A 83 13.45 7.90 -27.23
CA PRO A 83 13.27 8.69 -26.03
C PRO A 83 12.11 9.69 -26.15
N VAL A 84 11.30 9.76 -25.11
CA VAL A 84 10.18 10.73 -25.02
C VAL A 84 10.37 11.60 -23.79
N THR A 85 9.96 12.86 -23.88
CA THR A 85 9.94 13.80 -22.75
C THR A 85 8.52 13.94 -22.22
N ILE A 86 8.32 13.69 -20.94
CA ILE A 86 7.10 13.92 -20.17
C ILE A 86 7.27 15.24 -19.44
N GLY A 87 6.27 16.11 -19.47
CA GLY A 87 6.20 17.29 -18.59
C GLY A 87 5.50 16.96 -17.29
N TYR A 88 5.91 17.55 -16.18
CA TYR A 88 5.14 17.55 -14.94
C TYR A 88 5.08 18.95 -14.34
N ARG A 89 4.02 19.24 -13.60
CA ARG A 89 3.88 20.52 -12.88
C ARG A 89 3.93 20.28 -11.39
N VAL A 90 4.77 21.07 -10.70
CA VAL A 90 4.95 21.04 -9.27
C VAL A 90 4.53 22.35 -8.62
N SER A 91 3.94 22.29 -7.43
CA SER A 91 3.47 23.44 -6.65
C SER A 91 3.94 23.35 -5.19
N ASN A 92 4.25 24.52 -4.59
CA ASN A 92 4.44 24.67 -3.13
C ASN A 92 3.15 25.13 -2.42
N GLY A 93 2.03 25.16 -3.14
CA GLY A 93 0.72 25.61 -2.66
C GLY A 93 0.35 27.03 -3.09
N THR A 94 1.31 27.86 -3.51
CA THR A 94 1.10 29.26 -3.95
C THR A 94 1.71 29.55 -5.31
N LYS A 95 2.82 28.94 -5.62
CA LYS A 95 3.56 29.06 -6.90
C LYS A 95 3.81 27.70 -7.51
N THR A 96 4.04 27.72 -8.82
CA THR A 96 4.28 26.51 -9.60
C THR A 96 5.58 26.60 -10.40
N ALA A 97 6.12 25.43 -10.77
CA ALA A 97 7.17 25.29 -11.77
C ALA A 97 6.86 24.06 -12.64
N ASP A 98 7.39 24.07 -13.88
CA ASP A 98 7.29 22.94 -14.79
C ASP A 98 8.63 22.21 -14.83
N GLY A 99 8.60 20.87 -14.65
CA GLY A 99 9.72 19.97 -14.76
C GLY A 99 9.58 19.01 -15.93
N GLU A 100 10.62 18.25 -16.21
CA GLU A 100 10.66 17.29 -17.32
C GLU A 100 11.28 15.96 -16.90
N VAL A 101 10.72 14.86 -17.37
CA VAL A 101 11.33 13.52 -17.28
C VAL A 101 11.66 13.03 -18.68
N ILE A 102 12.91 12.69 -18.95
CA ILE A 102 13.32 12.03 -20.19
C ILE A 102 13.19 10.53 -19.99
N VAL A 103 12.24 9.89 -20.65
CA VAL A 103 12.05 8.45 -20.66
C VAL A 103 12.83 7.85 -21.81
N ILE A 104 13.80 7.01 -21.49
CA ILE A 104 14.68 6.35 -22.44
C ILE A 104 14.31 4.88 -22.54
N PRO A 105 13.86 4.37 -23.70
CA PRO A 105 13.61 2.95 -23.86
C PRO A 105 14.93 2.20 -23.78
N VAL A 106 14.95 1.14 -22.96
CA VAL A 106 16.09 0.22 -22.90
C VAL A 106 15.64 -1.19 -23.30
N PRO A 107 16.47 -1.95 -24.01
CA PRO A 107 16.11 -3.32 -24.35
C PRO A 107 15.80 -4.13 -23.09
N ALA A 108 14.79 -4.98 -23.15
CA ALA A 108 14.57 -5.97 -22.12
C ALA A 108 15.83 -6.84 -21.93
N PRO A 109 16.23 -7.17 -20.70
CA PRO A 109 17.43 -7.97 -20.47
C PRO A 109 17.29 -9.34 -21.14
N ASN A 110 18.29 -9.72 -21.94
CA ASN A 110 18.31 -11.00 -22.64
C ASN A 110 18.38 -12.22 -21.71
N LYS A 111 18.76 -12.02 -20.46
CA LYS A 111 18.83 -13.04 -19.41
C LYS A 111 18.50 -12.36 -18.08
N LEU A 112 17.40 -12.79 -17.49
CA LEU A 112 17.04 -12.39 -16.15
C LEU A 112 18.02 -13.01 -15.15
N LYS A 113 18.50 -12.20 -14.22
CA LYS A 113 19.21 -12.66 -13.03
C LYS A 113 18.17 -13.01 -11.96
N PRO A 114 18.44 -13.93 -11.04
CA PRO A 114 17.54 -14.18 -9.92
C PRO A 114 17.46 -12.95 -9.00
N PRO A 115 16.38 -12.84 -8.17
CA PRO A 115 16.33 -11.88 -7.09
C PRO A 115 17.48 -12.08 -6.11
N VAL A 116 17.72 -11.11 -5.26
CA VAL A 116 18.72 -11.18 -4.18
C VAL A 116 18.01 -10.94 -2.87
N ALA A 117 17.94 -11.97 -2.03
CA ALA A 117 17.45 -11.92 -0.68
C ALA A 117 18.59 -11.56 0.29
N THR A 118 18.30 -10.68 1.23
CA THR A 118 19.26 -10.19 2.25
C THR A 118 18.75 -10.55 3.64
N ASP A 119 19.65 -10.98 4.52
CA ASP A 119 19.26 -11.38 5.88
C ASP A 119 18.65 -10.24 6.69
N ASP A 120 17.65 -10.58 7.49
CA ASP A 120 16.89 -9.66 8.35
C ASP A 120 17.11 -9.95 9.83
N SER A 121 16.78 -8.97 10.66
CA SER A 121 16.75 -9.13 12.10
C SER A 121 15.63 -8.32 12.75
N VAL A 122 14.97 -8.89 13.73
CA VAL A 122 13.87 -8.25 14.45
C VAL A 122 13.90 -8.63 15.94
N VAL A 123 13.37 -7.72 16.76
CA VAL A 123 13.14 -7.92 18.18
C VAL A 123 11.63 -8.00 18.43
N VAL A 124 11.19 -8.89 19.31
CA VAL A 124 9.79 -9.03 19.70
C VAL A 124 9.69 -9.44 21.17
N ARG A 125 8.66 -8.98 21.87
CA ARG A 125 8.35 -9.45 23.24
C ARG A 125 7.73 -10.84 23.22
N ALA A 126 8.01 -11.61 24.29
CA ALA A 126 7.37 -12.89 24.52
C ALA A 126 5.83 -12.77 24.55
N GLY A 127 5.15 -13.67 23.85
CA GLY A 127 3.69 -13.68 23.69
C GLY A 127 3.12 -12.58 22.81
N ASP A 128 3.95 -11.80 22.11
CA ASP A 128 3.52 -10.73 21.19
C ASP A 128 3.68 -11.13 19.72
N ILE A 129 3.24 -10.27 18.82
CA ILE A 129 3.34 -10.46 17.38
C ILE A 129 4.15 -9.32 16.74
N VAL A 130 4.96 -9.68 15.73
CA VAL A 130 5.73 -8.71 14.95
C VAL A 130 5.57 -8.96 13.46
N THR A 131 5.49 -7.88 12.69
CA THR A 131 5.58 -7.91 11.22
C THR A 131 7.00 -7.62 10.79
N ILE A 132 7.54 -8.43 9.89
CA ILE A 132 8.91 -8.35 9.40
C ILE A 132 8.85 -8.04 7.90
N PRO A 133 9.16 -6.80 7.49
CA PRO A 133 9.12 -6.39 6.08
C PRO A 133 10.36 -6.89 5.33
N VAL A 134 10.48 -8.20 5.15
CA VAL A 134 11.67 -8.87 4.60
C VAL A 134 12.09 -8.37 3.22
N LEU A 135 11.17 -7.86 2.39
CA LEU A 135 11.53 -7.28 1.08
C LEU A 135 12.14 -5.88 1.16
N ALA A 136 12.22 -5.26 2.35
CA ALA A 136 12.70 -3.88 2.48
C ALA A 136 14.18 -3.68 2.11
N ASN A 137 15.00 -4.73 2.24
CA ASN A 137 16.43 -4.77 1.90
C ASN A 137 16.75 -5.74 0.76
N ASP A 138 15.72 -6.43 0.24
CA ASP A 138 15.82 -7.31 -0.92
C ASP A 138 15.69 -6.53 -2.23
N TYR A 139 16.25 -7.04 -3.29
CA TYR A 139 16.16 -6.38 -4.60
C TYR A 139 16.26 -7.36 -5.77
N HIS A 140 15.79 -6.90 -6.93
CA HIS A 140 15.99 -7.62 -8.18
C HIS A 140 17.00 -6.88 -9.07
N PRO A 141 18.10 -7.54 -9.53
CA PRO A 141 19.17 -6.87 -10.30
C PRO A 141 18.71 -6.30 -11.66
N ASN A 142 17.57 -6.76 -12.18
CA ASN A 142 16.98 -6.26 -13.42
C ASN A 142 15.74 -5.37 -13.17
N GLY A 143 15.43 -5.04 -11.90
CA GLY A 143 14.28 -4.20 -11.55
C GLY A 143 12.92 -4.90 -11.70
N ASP A 144 12.89 -6.25 -11.76
CA ASP A 144 11.64 -7.01 -11.77
C ASP A 144 10.99 -6.99 -10.37
N LEU A 145 9.67 -7.17 -10.33
CA LEU A 145 8.93 -7.27 -9.09
C LEU A 145 9.25 -8.58 -8.37
N ILE A 146 9.51 -8.47 -7.08
CA ILE A 146 9.76 -9.62 -6.21
C ILE A 146 8.60 -9.78 -5.21
N LYS A 147 8.34 -11.03 -4.84
CA LYS A 147 7.32 -11.40 -3.85
C LYS A 147 7.89 -12.41 -2.87
N VAL A 148 7.37 -12.44 -1.66
CA VAL A 148 7.65 -13.51 -0.71
C VAL A 148 6.91 -14.78 -1.16
N SER A 149 7.60 -15.92 -1.21
CA SER A 149 6.98 -17.23 -1.45
C SER A 149 5.96 -17.52 -0.33
N PRO A 150 4.74 -17.97 -0.64
CA PRO A 150 3.73 -18.23 0.39
C PRO A 150 4.09 -19.40 1.34
N THR A 151 5.13 -20.17 0.98
CA THR A 151 5.59 -21.32 1.75
C THR A 151 7.00 -21.07 2.25
N LEU A 152 7.18 -21.14 3.56
CA LEU A 152 8.50 -21.08 4.20
C LEU A 152 9.29 -22.36 3.96
N ILE A 153 10.62 -22.24 3.99
CA ILE A 153 11.55 -23.36 3.83
C ILE A 153 12.33 -23.61 5.13
N ASP A 154 12.92 -24.82 5.25
CA ASP A 154 13.75 -25.17 6.42
C ASP A 154 15.00 -24.26 6.52
N PRO A 155 15.40 -23.87 7.76
CA PRO A 155 14.81 -24.21 9.06
C PRO A 155 13.53 -23.44 9.35
N ILE A 156 12.50 -24.13 9.82
CA ILE A 156 11.25 -23.58 10.32
C ILE A 156 11.33 -23.49 11.86
N ILE A 157 10.73 -22.46 12.44
CA ILE A 157 10.67 -22.27 13.89
C ILE A 157 9.87 -23.42 14.54
N ASP A 158 10.38 -23.96 15.66
CA ASP A 158 9.64 -24.93 16.45
C ASP A 158 8.33 -24.29 16.97
N PRO A 159 7.16 -24.91 16.79
CA PRO A 159 5.88 -24.37 17.29
C PRO A 159 5.87 -24.06 18.80
N ALA A 160 6.75 -24.69 19.61
CA ALA A 160 6.93 -24.34 21.01
C ALA A 160 7.58 -22.97 21.23
N ASP A 161 8.28 -22.45 20.23
CA ASP A 161 9.00 -21.18 20.27
C ASP A 161 8.21 -20.03 19.62
N GLY A 162 7.17 -20.36 18.85
CA GLY A 162 6.29 -19.42 18.19
C GLY A 162 5.83 -19.90 16.83
N ASP A 163 4.94 -19.14 16.21
CA ASP A 163 4.40 -19.41 14.90
C ASP A 163 4.83 -18.33 13.91
N VAL A 164 5.39 -18.72 12.78
CA VAL A 164 5.77 -17.83 11.69
C VAL A 164 4.94 -18.14 10.45
N PHE A 165 4.43 -17.12 9.77
CA PHE A 165 3.64 -17.26 8.56
C PHE A 165 3.86 -16.08 7.60
N VAL A 166 3.59 -16.32 6.32
CA VAL A 166 3.66 -15.29 5.28
C VAL A 166 2.31 -14.57 5.22
N SER A 167 2.35 -13.25 5.25
CA SER A 167 1.18 -12.40 5.04
C SER A 167 1.54 -11.34 4.00
N GLU A 168 0.89 -11.40 2.84
CA GLU A 168 1.25 -10.60 1.65
C GLU A 168 2.74 -10.76 1.29
N ASN A 169 3.52 -9.68 1.38
CA ASN A 169 4.96 -9.66 1.12
C ASN A 169 5.79 -9.45 2.39
N THR A 170 5.26 -9.86 3.54
CA THR A 170 5.92 -9.78 4.85
C THR A 170 5.90 -11.14 5.53
N LEU A 171 6.78 -11.33 6.52
CA LEU A 171 6.61 -12.38 7.50
C LEU A 171 5.94 -11.82 8.75
N ARG A 172 5.07 -12.62 9.34
CA ARG A 172 4.52 -12.34 10.66
C ARG A 172 4.94 -13.43 11.61
N PHE A 173 5.38 -13.04 12.78
CA PHE A 173 5.83 -13.97 13.81
C PHE A 173 5.10 -13.69 15.11
N ARG A 174 4.39 -14.69 15.63
CA ARG A 174 3.83 -14.70 16.97
C ARG A 174 4.82 -15.41 17.91
N ALA A 175 5.41 -14.66 18.82
CA ALA A 175 6.42 -15.17 19.72
C ALA A 175 5.83 -16.11 20.79
N GLY A 176 6.59 -17.15 21.14
CA GLY A 176 6.33 -17.96 22.33
C GLY A 176 6.65 -17.20 23.62
N GLU A 177 6.36 -17.82 24.76
CA GLU A 177 6.49 -17.21 26.09
C GLU A 177 7.94 -17.13 26.61
N THR A 178 8.90 -17.76 25.95
CA THR A 178 10.27 -17.90 26.43
C THR A 178 11.24 -17.01 25.69
N ALA A 179 11.97 -16.16 26.41
CA ALA A 179 13.03 -15.31 25.86
C ALA A 179 14.17 -16.16 25.27
N LYS A 180 14.41 -16.01 23.96
CA LYS A 180 15.46 -16.71 23.21
C LYS A 180 15.63 -16.10 21.81
N THR A 181 16.64 -16.54 21.07
CA THR A 181 16.77 -16.23 19.65
C THR A 181 16.33 -17.42 18.81
N VAL A 182 15.49 -17.17 17.82
CA VAL A 182 15.02 -18.16 16.84
C VAL A 182 15.34 -17.70 15.43
N TYR A 183 15.30 -18.63 14.47
CA TYR A 183 15.66 -18.37 13.08
C TYR A 183 14.59 -18.92 12.14
N ALA A 184 14.26 -18.15 11.13
CA ALA A 184 13.39 -18.57 10.04
C ALA A 184 14.07 -18.34 8.68
N THR A 185 13.63 -19.07 7.67
CA THR A 185 14.11 -18.91 6.29
C THR A 185 12.92 -18.65 5.38
N TYR A 186 13.02 -17.62 4.56
CA TYR A 186 12.03 -17.29 3.55
C TYR A 186 12.63 -17.35 2.15
N GLU A 187 11.79 -17.45 1.13
CA GLU A 187 12.19 -17.34 -0.27
C GLU A 187 11.54 -16.09 -0.89
N VAL A 188 12.33 -15.38 -1.70
CA VAL A 188 11.81 -14.38 -2.65
C VAL A 188 11.71 -15.01 -4.04
N VAL A 189 10.68 -14.63 -4.78
CA VAL A 189 10.41 -15.12 -6.13
C VAL A 189 10.14 -13.94 -7.07
N ASP A 190 10.75 -13.96 -8.26
CA ASP A 190 10.51 -13.00 -9.34
C ASP A 190 9.34 -13.41 -10.25
N SER A 191 9.02 -12.59 -11.26
CA SER A 191 7.97 -12.87 -12.24
C SER A 191 8.25 -14.08 -13.13
N ALA A 192 9.53 -14.47 -13.29
CA ALA A 192 9.98 -15.63 -14.05
C ALA A 192 10.03 -16.92 -13.21
N GLY A 193 9.73 -16.85 -11.91
CA GLY A 193 9.79 -17.98 -10.98
C GLY A 193 11.19 -18.32 -10.49
N GLN A 194 12.19 -17.45 -10.72
CA GLN A 194 13.52 -17.59 -10.13
C GLN A 194 13.46 -17.20 -8.66
N LYS A 195 14.28 -17.82 -7.83
CA LYS A 195 14.21 -17.68 -6.37
C LYS A 195 15.56 -17.39 -5.76
N ASP A 196 15.54 -16.75 -4.59
CA ASP A 196 16.65 -16.68 -3.64
C ASP A 196 16.10 -16.78 -2.22
N ALA A 197 16.94 -17.10 -1.24
CA ALA A 197 16.53 -17.32 0.14
C ALA A 197 17.27 -16.39 1.11
N GLY A 198 16.52 -15.74 2.02
CA GLY A 198 17.04 -14.93 3.11
C GLY A 198 16.75 -15.56 4.48
N TYR A 199 17.57 -15.20 5.47
CA TYR A 199 17.40 -15.62 6.87
C TYR A 199 16.85 -14.48 7.70
N VAL A 200 15.96 -14.83 8.64
CA VAL A 200 15.48 -13.88 9.65
C VAL A 200 15.95 -14.33 11.01
N THR A 201 16.68 -13.45 11.70
CA THR A 201 17.05 -13.63 13.10
C THR A 201 16.02 -12.91 13.97
N ILE A 202 15.30 -13.65 14.80
CA ILE A 202 14.26 -13.12 15.67
C ILE A 202 14.71 -13.25 17.13
N GLN A 203 14.85 -12.12 17.81
CA GLN A 203 15.19 -12.08 19.24
C GLN A 203 13.92 -11.90 20.06
N ILE A 204 13.51 -12.94 20.79
CA ILE A 204 12.38 -12.88 21.73
C ILE A 204 12.90 -12.36 23.07
N LEU A 205 12.37 -11.23 23.55
CA LEU A 205 12.68 -10.64 24.85
C LEU A 205 11.61 -11.01 25.88
N GLY A 206 12.00 -11.15 27.13
CA GLY A 206 11.05 -11.33 28.23
C GLY A 206 10.22 -10.07 28.47
N VAL A 207 9.02 -10.24 29.02
CA VAL A 207 8.17 -9.11 29.41
C VAL A 207 8.77 -8.47 30.67
N ASP A 208 9.03 -7.17 30.63
CA ASP A 208 9.54 -6.37 31.74
C ASP A 208 8.94 -4.96 31.67
N GLU A 209 7.93 -4.72 32.52
CA GLU A 209 7.22 -3.43 32.56
C GLU A 209 8.09 -2.30 33.15
N GLU A 210 9.08 -2.62 34.02
CA GLU A 210 9.92 -1.60 34.64
C GLU A 210 10.90 -0.97 33.67
N THR A 211 11.39 -1.76 32.71
CA THR A 211 12.36 -1.30 31.70
C THR A 211 11.72 -0.97 30.34
N ASN A 212 10.38 -1.05 30.23
CA ASN A 212 9.69 -0.70 29.00
C ASN A 212 10.04 0.72 28.54
N ALA A 213 10.41 0.88 27.26
CA ALA A 213 10.63 2.18 26.63
C ALA A 213 9.37 2.63 25.87
N ALA A 214 9.20 3.91 25.62
CA ALA A 214 8.11 4.38 24.77
C ALA A 214 8.47 4.21 23.30
N PRO A 215 7.49 3.90 22.43
CA PRO A 215 7.70 3.81 21.01
C PRO A 215 8.16 5.15 20.44
N ARG A 216 8.95 5.11 19.36
CA ARG A 216 9.54 6.28 18.69
C ARG A 216 8.98 6.41 17.29
N PRO A 217 7.76 6.97 17.15
CA PRO A 217 7.17 7.17 15.84
C PRO A 217 7.98 8.15 14.99
N ARG A 218 7.85 8.04 13.66
CA ARG A 218 8.65 8.82 12.70
C ARG A 218 7.89 10.06 12.23
N ASP A 219 8.63 11.10 11.89
CA ASP A 219 8.08 12.25 11.18
C ASP A 219 7.59 11.82 9.80
N LEU A 220 6.39 12.27 9.41
CA LEU A 220 5.76 11.88 8.15
C LEU A 220 5.47 13.11 7.28
N THR A 221 5.54 12.89 5.97
CA THR A 221 5.14 13.87 4.97
C THR A 221 4.11 13.24 4.05
N ALA A 222 3.06 13.99 3.75
CA ALA A 222 2.04 13.62 2.77
C ALA A 222 1.76 14.78 1.81
N ARG A 223 1.11 14.49 0.70
CA ARG A 223 0.77 15.45 -0.34
C ARG A 223 -0.65 15.23 -0.80
N VAL A 224 -1.35 16.32 -1.09
CA VAL A 224 -2.76 16.25 -1.49
C VAL A 224 -3.16 17.52 -2.27
N LEU A 225 -4.15 17.41 -3.12
CA LEU A 225 -4.80 18.57 -3.73
C LEU A 225 -5.89 19.13 -2.81
N SER A 226 -6.16 20.44 -2.89
CA SER A 226 -7.24 21.08 -2.16
C SER A 226 -8.58 20.41 -2.48
N GLY A 227 -9.38 20.13 -1.44
CA GLY A 227 -10.67 19.46 -1.58
C GLY A 227 -10.57 17.94 -1.78
N SER A 228 -9.36 17.37 -1.84
CA SER A 228 -9.14 15.94 -2.03
C SER A 228 -8.73 15.26 -0.72
N ILE A 229 -8.69 13.93 -0.76
CA ILE A 229 -8.30 13.08 0.37
C ILE A 229 -6.98 12.38 0.09
N VAL A 230 -6.20 12.16 1.15
CA VAL A 230 -5.00 11.33 1.10
C VAL A 230 -4.98 10.34 2.26
N ARG A 231 -4.61 9.11 1.96
CA ARG A 231 -4.33 8.08 2.97
C ARG A 231 -2.86 8.17 3.35
N ILE A 232 -2.60 8.44 4.63
CA ILE A 232 -1.26 8.60 5.19
C ILE A 232 -0.89 7.31 5.91
N PRO A 233 -0.01 6.47 5.38
CA PRO A 233 0.44 5.27 6.06
C PRO A 233 1.27 5.63 7.28
N ILE A 234 1.02 4.96 8.39
CA ILE A 234 1.74 5.11 9.64
C ILE A 234 2.59 3.86 9.85
N PRO A 235 3.91 3.95 9.75
CA PRO A 235 4.79 2.81 10.00
C PRO A 235 4.82 2.50 11.50
N LEU A 236 4.28 1.35 11.89
CA LEU A 236 4.22 0.89 13.28
C LEU A 236 5.30 -0.14 13.61
N ASP A 237 5.84 -0.80 12.59
CA ASP A 237 6.85 -1.84 12.77
C ASP A 237 8.23 -1.26 13.09
N GLY A 238 8.93 -1.85 14.06
CA GLY A 238 10.30 -1.50 14.42
C GLY A 238 10.48 -0.12 15.06
N ILE A 239 9.41 0.54 15.51
CA ILE A 239 9.47 1.83 16.20
C ILE A 239 9.56 1.68 17.71
N ASP A 240 9.34 0.48 18.24
CA ASP A 240 9.58 0.13 19.64
C ASP A 240 10.89 -0.64 19.78
N THR A 241 11.78 -0.15 20.65
CA THR A 241 13.12 -0.72 20.84
C THR A 241 13.12 -2.01 21.63
N ASP A 242 12.07 -2.24 22.40
CA ASP A 242 11.90 -3.41 23.25
C ASP A 242 11.12 -4.52 22.56
N GLY A 243 10.65 -4.24 21.32
CA GLY A 243 9.93 -5.18 20.48
C GLY A 243 8.48 -5.39 20.89
N ASP A 244 7.90 -4.44 21.60
CA ASP A 244 6.46 -4.43 21.85
C ASP A 244 5.70 -4.06 20.59
N SER A 245 4.56 -4.71 20.35
CA SER A 245 3.66 -4.30 19.28
C SER A 245 3.08 -2.91 19.56
N VAL A 246 2.96 -2.11 18.52
CA VAL A 246 2.52 -0.72 18.62
C VAL A 246 1.22 -0.52 17.84
N GLU A 247 0.27 0.17 18.45
CA GLU A 247 -1.01 0.54 17.84
C GLU A 247 -1.08 2.04 17.53
N LEU A 248 -1.77 2.39 16.44
CA LEU A 248 -2.13 3.76 16.11
C LEU A 248 -3.38 4.16 16.92
N ILE A 249 -3.26 5.16 17.78
CA ILE A 249 -4.40 5.68 18.53
C ILE A 249 -5.19 6.71 17.69
N GLY A 250 -4.49 7.56 16.91
CA GLY A 250 -5.09 8.56 16.06
C GLY A 250 -4.33 9.86 16.03
N ALA A 251 -5.01 10.96 15.72
CA ALA A 251 -4.41 12.29 15.74
C ALA A 251 -4.31 12.79 17.19
N ALA A 252 -3.12 13.24 17.61
CA ALA A 252 -2.88 13.85 18.92
C ALA A 252 -3.18 15.36 18.90
N SER A 253 -3.07 15.99 17.74
CA SER A 253 -3.51 17.39 17.53
C SER A 253 -4.30 17.50 16.23
N ALA A 254 -5.23 18.45 16.17
CA ALA A 254 -6.05 18.67 14.97
C ALA A 254 -5.24 19.40 13.89
N PRO A 255 -5.38 19.04 12.61
CA PRO A 255 -4.89 19.82 11.49
C PRO A 255 -5.65 21.15 11.36
N ALA A 256 -5.02 22.16 10.76
CA ALA A 256 -5.59 23.50 10.59
C ALA A 256 -6.22 23.74 9.21
N LYS A 257 -5.72 23.05 8.19
CA LYS A 257 -6.10 23.24 6.77
C LYS A 257 -6.92 22.06 6.21
N GLY A 258 -7.26 21.10 7.06
CA GLY A 258 -8.03 19.91 6.73
C GLY A 258 -8.59 19.25 7.97
N ARG A 259 -9.01 17.99 7.83
CA ARG A 259 -9.51 17.15 8.92
C ARG A 259 -9.12 15.69 8.72
N ILE A 260 -9.01 14.96 9.83
CA ILE A 260 -8.91 13.50 9.79
C ILE A 260 -10.33 12.95 9.71
N ILE A 261 -10.63 12.19 8.66
CA ILE A 261 -11.95 11.61 8.43
C ILE A 261 -12.02 10.13 8.78
N GLU A 262 -10.86 9.46 8.88
CA GLU A 262 -10.77 8.05 9.25
C GLU A 262 -9.45 7.78 9.97
N VAL A 263 -9.49 6.91 10.98
CA VAL A 263 -8.32 6.33 11.66
C VAL A 263 -8.38 4.83 11.43
N GLY A 264 -7.48 4.33 10.60
CA GLY A 264 -7.32 2.89 10.34
C GLY A 264 -6.35 2.21 11.31
N GLN A 265 -5.97 0.99 11.02
CA GLN A 265 -5.00 0.24 11.84
C GLN A 265 -3.60 0.86 11.79
N SER A 266 -3.12 1.16 10.59
CA SER A 266 -1.80 1.73 10.33
C SER A 266 -1.86 2.88 9.32
N TRP A 267 -2.95 3.66 9.32
CA TRP A 267 -3.09 4.82 8.45
C TRP A 267 -4.07 5.84 9.03
N LEU A 268 -3.91 7.08 8.60
CA LEU A 268 -4.89 8.15 8.76
C LEU A 268 -5.41 8.56 7.38
N VAL A 269 -6.68 8.88 7.27
CA VAL A 269 -7.25 9.51 6.07
C VAL A 269 -7.47 10.99 6.37
N TYR A 270 -6.70 11.82 5.67
CA TYR A 270 -6.75 13.27 5.76
C TYR A 270 -7.52 13.84 4.56
N GLU A 271 -8.44 14.75 4.82
CA GLU A 271 -9.17 15.53 3.82
C GLU A 271 -8.72 17.00 3.90
N ALA A 272 -8.17 17.53 2.81
CA ALA A 272 -7.83 18.95 2.71
C ALA A 272 -9.10 19.77 2.47
N TYR A 273 -9.22 20.96 3.08
CA TYR A 273 -10.33 21.85 2.76
C TYR A 273 -10.19 22.43 1.34
N GLU A 274 -11.31 22.68 0.65
CA GLU A 274 -11.40 23.10 -0.74
C GLU A 274 -10.52 24.33 -1.12
N ASN A 275 -10.28 25.24 -0.18
CA ASN A 275 -9.53 26.47 -0.42
C ASN A 275 -8.21 26.53 0.37
N SER A 276 -7.77 25.41 0.92
CA SER A 276 -6.51 25.36 1.66
C SER A 276 -5.32 25.15 0.75
N THR A 277 -4.19 25.80 1.05
CA THR A 277 -2.94 25.65 0.31
C THR A 277 -1.72 25.77 1.23
N GLY A 278 -0.55 25.35 0.74
CA GLY A 278 0.71 25.35 1.47
C GLY A 278 0.82 24.18 2.43
N VAL A 279 1.52 24.33 3.55
CA VAL A 279 1.76 23.23 4.49
C VAL A 279 0.75 23.26 5.64
N ASP A 280 0.13 22.12 5.94
CA ASP A 280 -0.55 21.84 7.19
C ASP A 280 0.33 20.98 8.08
N SER A 281 0.12 21.02 9.40
CA SER A 281 0.88 20.23 10.35
C SER A 281 0.01 19.81 11.53
N PHE A 282 0.05 18.55 11.88
CA PHE A 282 -0.58 17.98 13.06
C PHE A 282 0.29 16.86 13.60
N THR A 283 -0.08 16.26 14.73
CA THR A 283 0.66 15.15 15.33
C THR A 283 -0.22 13.91 15.42
N TYR A 284 0.39 12.74 15.34
CA TYR A 284 -0.26 11.46 15.60
C TYR A 284 0.29 10.80 16.85
N LEU A 285 -0.52 9.96 17.46
CA LEU A 285 -0.25 9.24 18.70
C LEU A 285 -0.24 7.75 18.43
N VAL A 286 0.78 7.08 18.92
CA VAL A 286 0.88 5.63 18.96
C VAL A 286 1.07 5.17 20.40
N ARG A 287 0.71 3.91 20.69
CA ARG A 287 0.85 3.30 22.02
C ARG A 287 1.41 1.90 21.88
N ASP A 288 2.35 1.52 22.72
CA ASP A 288 2.83 0.15 22.83
C ASP A 288 1.85 -0.74 23.61
N ARG A 289 2.07 -2.05 23.55
CA ARG A 289 1.25 -3.04 24.25
C ARG A 289 1.22 -2.85 25.77
N LEU A 290 2.28 -2.30 26.36
CA LEU A 290 2.42 -2.07 27.81
C LEU A 290 1.91 -0.68 28.23
N GLY A 291 1.36 0.11 27.29
CA GLY A 291 0.63 1.36 27.53
C GLY A 291 1.46 2.63 27.47
N LYS A 292 2.75 2.59 27.07
CA LYS A 292 3.51 3.81 26.84
C LYS A 292 3.21 4.41 25.47
N GLU A 293 3.25 5.73 25.41
CA GLU A 293 2.83 6.50 24.26
C GLU A 293 4.00 7.24 23.60
N GLY A 294 3.93 7.33 22.26
CA GLY A 294 4.82 8.10 21.43
C GLY A 294 4.04 9.04 20.51
N VAL A 295 4.60 10.22 20.23
CA VAL A 295 3.98 11.24 19.37
C VAL A 295 4.98 11.70 18.33
N ALA A 296 4.53 11.85 17.07
CA ALA A 296 5.35 12.44 16.02
C ALA A 296 4.52 13.34 15.10
N PRO A 297 5.15 14.30 14.39
CA PRO A 297 4.46 15.19 13.47
C PRO A 297 4.15 14.53 12.13
N VAL A 298 3.04 14.97 11.54
CA VAL A 298 2.70 14.81 10.14
C VAL A 298 2.65 16.18 9.49
N ARG A 299 3.34 16.34 8.38
CA ARG A 299 3.30 17.54 7.55
C ARG A 299 2.62 17.20 6.22
N VAL A 300 1.61 17.97 5.84
CA VAL A 300 0.85 17.76 4.60
C VAL A 300 1.05 18.95 3.67
N GLY A 301 1.65 18.71 2.50
CA GLY A 301 1.70 19.68 1.41
C GLY A 301 0.36 19.72 0.69
N ILE A 302 -0.21 20.90 0.55
CA ILE A 302 -1.50 21.09 -0.11
C ILE A 302 -1.33 22.04 -1.28
N ALA A 303 -1.65 21.59 -2.48
CA ALA A 303 -1.66 22.40 -3.70
C ALA A 303 -3.07 22.54 -4.26
N PRO A 304 -3.39 23.65 -4.96
CA PRO A 304 -4.64 23.74 -5.70
C PRO A 304 -4.62 22.74 -6.87
N PRO A 305 -5.78 22.17 -7.26
CA PRO A 305 -5.84 21.37 -8.48
C PRO A 305 -5.63 22.26 -9.72
N GLU A 306 -5.19 21.67 -10.82
CA GLU A 306 -5.12 22.37 -12.12
C GLU A 306 -6.53 22.78 -12.57
N ALA A 307 -6.61 23.93 -13.28
CA ALA A 307 -7.88 24.46 -13.75
C ALA A 307 -8.53 23.54 -14.81
N ASP A 308 -7.72 22.99 -15.71
CA ASP A 308 -8.16 22.10 -16.78
C ASP A 308 -8.07 20.64 -16.30
N ASN A 309 -9.20 19.95 -16.31
CA ASN A 309 -9.27 18.54 -16.00
C ASN A 309 -8.80 17.69 -17.18
N GLN A 310 -7.86 16.80 -16.96
CA GLN A 310 -7.47 15.77 -17.92
C GLN A 310 -8.33 14.52 -17.69
N ARG A 311 -8.52 13.71 -18.72
CA ARG A 311 -9.26 12.45 -18.56
C ARG A 311 -8.38 11.37 -17.98
N PRO A 312 -8.94 10.43 -17.20
CA PRO A 312 -8.19 9.28 -16.72
C PRO A 312 -7.73 8.36 -17.87
N TYR A 313 -6.71 7.56 -17.58
CA TYR A 313 -6.23 6.49 -18.45
C TYR A 313 -6.73 5.16 -17.92
N ALA A 314 -7.53 4.44 -18.72
CA ALA A 314 -7.91 3.07 -18.47
C ALA A 314 -6.95 2.12 -19.21
N VAL A 315 -6.33 1.21 -18.46
CA VAL A 315 -5.43 0.19 -18.99
C VAL A 315 -6.16 -1.14 -18.99
N ASN A 316 -6.05 -1.90 -20.08
CA ASN A 316 -6.74 -3.18 -20.16
C ASN A 316 -6.18 -4.20 -19.15
N ASP A 317 -7.08 -4.95 -18.54
CA ASP A 317 -6.79 -5.98 -17.56
C ASP A 317 -6.99 -7.38 -18.11
N SER A 318 -6.40 -8.35 -17.44
CA SER A 318 -6.67 -9.76 -17.72
C SER A 318 -6.68 -10.57 -16.43
N VAL A 319 -7.61 -11.54 -16.36
CA VAL A 319 -7.70 -12.49 -15.25
C VAL A 319 -7.96 -13.89 -15.79
N ILE A 320 -7.33 -14.90 -15.16
CA ILE A 320 -7.54 -16.30 -15.51
C ILE A 320 -8.26 -16.96 -14.34
N LEU A 321 -9.45 -17.49 -14.58
CA LEU A 321 -10.33 -18.03 -13.56
C LEU A 321 -10.76 -19.47 -13.89
N ARG A 322 -11.13 -20.23 -12.88
CA ARG A 322 -11.80 -21.53 -13.05
C ARG A 322 -13.27 -21.36 -13.45
N PRO A 323 -13.88 -22.36 -14.12
CA PRO A 323 -15.31 -22.38 -14.36
C PRO A 323 -16.14 -22.38 -13.07
N SER A 324 -17.35 -21.81 -13.14
CA SER A 324 -18.33 -21.76 -12.04
C SER A 324 -17.80 -21.12 -10.75
N ARG A 325 -17.02 -20.05 -10.89
CA ARG A 325 -16.44 -19.26 -9.78
C ARG A 325 -16.93 -17.83 -9.82
N SER A 326 -17.06 -17.23 -8.64
CA SER A 326 -17.15 -15.79 -8.48
C SER A 326 -15.77 -15.24 -8.12
N ALA A 327 -15.33 -14.16 -8.75
CA ALA A 327 -14.07 -13.49 -8.41
C ALA A 327 -14.23 -11.97 -8.41
N ALA A 328 -13.54 -11.29 -7.50
CA ALA A 328 -13.46 -9.84 -7.43
C ALA A 328 -12.19 -9.36 -8.14
N VAL A 329 -12.34 -8.61 -9.22
CA VAL A 329 -11.22 -8.11 -10.03
C VAL A 329 -11.03 -6.61 -9.79
N ALA A 330 -9.85 -6.22 -9.29
CA ALA A 330 -9.48 -4.84 -9.01
C ALA A 330 -8.91 -4.17 -10.26
N VAL A 331 -9.75 -3.89 -11.25
CA VAL A 331 -9.33 -3.32 -12.55
C VAL A 331 -8.75 -1.90 -12.46
N LEU A 332 -9.00 -1.17 -11.37
CA LEU A 332 -8.42 0.17 -11.19
C LEU A 332 -6.95 0.16 -10.73
N ALA A 333 -6.36 -1.01 -10.47
CA ALA A 333 -5.01 -1.10 -9.90
C ALA A 333 -3.91 -0.57 -10.85
N ASN A 334 -4.13 -0.68 -12.17
CA ASN A 334 -3.23 -0.20 -13.22
C ASN A 334 -3.75 1.06 -13.93
N ASP A 335 -4.97 1.49 -13.64
CA ASP A 335 -5.55 2.72 -14.15
C ASP A 335 -4.94 3.95 -13.46
N SER A 336 -5.03 5.11 -14.09
CA SER A 336 -4.40 6.32 -13.57
C SER A 336 -5.10 7.59 -14.04
N ASP A 337 -4.89 8.66 -13.27
CA ASP A 337 -5.30 9.99 -13.66
C ASP A 337 -4.07 10.91 -13.77
N PRO A 338 -3.92 11.70 -14.87
CA PRO A 338 -2.79 12.60 -15.05
C PRO A 338 -2.74 13.77 -14.06
N ASP A 339 -3.87 14.13 -13.48
CA ASP A 339 -3.99 15.17 -12.45
C ASP A 339 -3.89 14.60 -11.04
N GLY A 340 -3.77 13.26 -10.92
CA GLY A 340 -3.75 12.55 -9.64
C GLY A 340 -5.11 12.46 -8.96
N ASP A 341 -6.20 12.74 -9.68
CA ASP A 341 -7.56 12.66 -9.17
C ASP A 341 -7.95 11.20 -8.86
N ARG A 342 -8.84 11.05 -7.89
CA ARG A 342 -9.41 9.74 -7.58
C ARG A 342 -10.25 9.24 -8.76
N ILE A 343 -10.06 7.96 -9.08
CA ILE A 343 -10.79 7.25 -10.12
C ILE A 343 -11.79 6.29 -9.48
N ASP A 344 -13.00 6.26 -10.01
CA ASP A 344 -14.05 5.33 -9.59
C ASP A 344 -14.62 4.58 -10.82
N LEU A 345 -15.02 3.32 -10.62
CA LEU A 345 -15.77 2.54 -11.61
C LEU A 345 -17.20 3.08 -11.74
N ASP A 346 -17.66 3.32 -12.98
CA ASP A 346 -19.06 3.60 -13.25
C ASP A 346 -19.90 2.32 -13.13
N PRO A 347 -20.81 2.19 -12.13
CA PRO A 347 -21.63 0.99 -11.98
C PRO A 347 -22.54 0.67 -13.19
N LYS A 348 -22.77 1.64 -14.06
CA LYS A 348 -23.56 1.50 -15.29
C LYS A 348 -22.69 1.40 -16.55
N GLY A 349 -21.38 1.45 -16.38
CA GLY A 349 -20.40 1.46 -17.46
C GLY A 349 -19.89 0.07 -17.86
N LEU A 350 -20.48 -1.02 -17.38
CA LEU A 350 -20.13 -2.38 -17.81
C LEU A 350 -20.92 -2.81 -19.05
N GLU A 351 -20.23 -3.38 -20.02
CA GLU A 351 -20.83 -4.08 -21.15
C GLU A 351 -20.54 -5.57 -21.03
N VAL A 352 -21.47 -6.31 -20.36
CA VAL A 352 -21.27 -7.74 -20.03
C VAL A 352 -21.68 -8.60 -21.22
N PRO A 353 -20.76 -9.45 -21.76
CA PRO A 353 -21.08 -10.34 -22.90
C PRO A 353 -22.04 -11.47 -22.50
N GLU A 354 -22.72 -12.05 -23.46
CA GLU A 354 -23.61 -13.20 -23.27
C GLU A 354 -22.81 -14.40 -22.69
N GLY A 355 -23.39 -15.08 -21.71
CA GLY A 355 -22.80 -16.25 -21.06
C GLY A 355 -21.95 -15.93 -19.81
N LEU A 356 -21.69 -14.65 -19.53
CA LEU A 356 -21.00 -14.18 -18.32
C LEU A 356 -21.97 -13.34 -17.48
N THR A 357 -21.73 -13.27 -16.17
CA THR A 357 -22.39 -12.30 -15.29
C THR A 357 -21.32 -11.43 -14.60
N ALA A 358 -21.51 -10.13 -14.59
CA ALA A 358 -20.61 -9.21 -13.88
C ALA A 358 -21.37 -8.01 -13.32
N GLU A 359 -20.89 -7.49 -12.19
CA GLU A 359 -21.40 -6.27 -11.56
C GLU A 359 -20.28 -5.48 -10.89
N VAL A 360 -20.47 -4.18 -10.71
CA VAL A 360 -19.54 -3.34 -9.94
C VAL A 360 -19.96 -3.34 -8.46
N LYS A 361 -19.02 -3.71 -7.59
CA LYS A 361 -19.19 -3.65 -6.14
C LYS A 361 -17.88 -3.22 -5.48
N SER A 362 -17.94 -2.26 -4.56
CA SER A 362 -16.77 -1.73 -3.83
C SER A 362 -15.60 -1.35 -4.75
N ASN A 363 -15.90 -0.70 -5.87
CA ASN A 363 -14.90 -0.28 -6.87
C ASN A 363 -14.10 -1.43 -7.52
N GLN A 364 -14.69 -2.63 -7.55
CA GLN A 364 -14.17 -3.84 -8.21
C GLN A 364 -15.24 -4.40 -9.15
N ILE A 365 -14.82 -5.17 -10.14
CA ILE A 365 -15.73 -5.95 -10.99
C ILE A 365 -15.85 -7.34 -10.40
N ILE A 366 -17.05 -7.69 -9.90
CA ILE A 366 -17.37 -9.06 -9.47
C ILE A 366 -17.81 -9.82 -10.70
N VAL A 367 -17.05 -10.84 -11.07
CA VAL A 367 -17.30 -11.69 -12.23
C VAL A 367 -17.78 -13.06 -11.76
N GLN A 368 -18.88 -13.55 -12.32
CA GLN A 368 -19.32 -14.94 -12.18
C GLN A 368 -19.03 -15.69 -13.48
N THR A 369 -18.08 -16.63 -13.46
CA THR A 369 -17.69 -17.40 -14.63
C THR A 369 -18.70 -18.49 -14.97
N PRO A 370 -18.91 -18.81 -16.27
CA PRO A 370 -19.74 -19.93 -16.70
C PRO A 370 -19.11 -21.28 -16.37
N ALA A 371 -19.89 -22.37 -16.60
CA ALA A 371 -19.40 -23.73 -16.38
C ALA A 371 -18.43 -24.22 -17.46
N GLU A 372 -18.47 -23.63 -18.65
CA GLU A 372 -17.63 -24.01 -19.78
C GLU A 372 -16.44 -23.05 -19.93
N PRO A 373 -15.24 -23.56 -20.24
CA PRO A 373 -14.09 -22.73 -20.59
C PRO A 373 -14.38 -21.79 -21.78
N GLY A 374 -13.78 -20.62 -21.75
CA GLY A 374 -14.00 -19.61 -22.80
C GLY A 374 -13.21 -18.34 -22.54
N GLU A 375 -13.31 -17.41 -23.47
CA GLU A 375 -12.71 -16.09 -23.43
C GLU A 375 -13.81 -15.02 -23.52
N TYR A 376 -13.81 -14.09 -22.59
CA TYR A 376 -14.85 -13.05 -22.47
C TYR A 376 -14.17 -11.71 -22.25
N THR A 377 -14.63 -10.67 -22.97
CA THR A 377 -14.15 -9.29 -22.78
C THR A 377 -15.27 -8.44 -22.22
N ILE A 378 -15.03 -7.77 -21.12
CA ILE A 378 -15.95 -6.85 -20.45
C ILE A 378 -15.41 -5.42 -20.61
N PRO A 379 -15.92 -4.59 -21.52
CA PRO A 379 -15.66 -3.17 -21.49
C PRO A 379 -16.19 -2.56 -20.18
N TYR A 380 -15.39 -1.71 -19.54
CA TYR A 380 -15.76 -1.00 -18.33
C TYR A 380 -15.42 0.49 -18.46
N ARG A 381 -16.16 1.33 -17.74
CA ARG A 381 -15.92 2.77 -17.71
C ARG A 381 -15.39 3.19 -16.35
N ILE A 382 -14.36 4.03 -16.38
CA ILE A 382 -13.86 4.74 -15.20
C ILE A 382 -14.18 6.22 -15.29
N THR A 383 -14.32 6.88 -14.16
CA THR A 383 -14.62 8.32 -14.07
C THR A 383 -13.76 8.93 -12.96
N ASP A 384 -13.12 10.07 -13.25
CA ASP A 384 -12.41 10.84 -12.24
C ASP A 384 -13.35 11.65 -11.33
N ALA A 385 -12.79 12.27 -10.30
CA ALA A 385 -13.54 13.06 -9.33
C ALA A 385 -14.19 14.33 -9.93
N ARG A 386 -13.71 14.80 -11.08
CA ARG A 386 -14.20 16.00 -11.80
C ARG A 386 -15.12 15.67 -12.99
N GLY A 387 -15.37 14.38 -13.26
CA GLY A 387 -16.38 13.88 -14.19
C GLY A 387 -15.89 13.56 -15.61
N ALA A 388 -14.58 13.62 -15.88
CA ALA A 388 -14.06 13.07 -17.13
C ALA A 388 -13.99 11.54 -17.06
N SER A 389 -13.98 10.84 -18.20
CA SER A 389 -14.06 9.39 -18.21
C SER A 389 -13.22 8.75 -19.30
N ALA A 390 -12.85 7.48 -19.07
CA ALA A 390 -12.20 6.61 -20.03
C ALA A 390 -12.86 5.21 -20.02
N ILE A 391 -12.53 4.40 -21.05
CA ILE A 391 -13.03 3.04 -21.19
C ILE A 391 -11.82 2.10 -21.23
N GLY A 392 -11.81 1.11 -20.36
CA GLY A 392 -10.90 -0.03 -20.36
C GLY A 392 -11.63 -1.33 -20.72
N ALA A 393 -10.91 -2.42 -20.80
CA ALA A 393 -11.45 -3.74 -21.05
C ALA A 393 -10.81 -4.78 -20.12
N LEU A 394 -11.65 -5.58 -19.47
CA LEU A 394 -11.23 -6.74 -18.70
C LEU A 394 -11.38 -8.00 -19.55
N LEU A 395 -10.25 -8.66 -19.85
CA LEU A 395 -10.21 -9.98 -20.48
C LEU A 395 -10.33 -11.06 -19.40
N VAL A 396 -11.40 -11.85 -19.44
CA VAL A 396 -11.63 -12.99 -18.55
C VAL A 396 -11.37 -14.29 -19.32
N LEU A 397 -10.32 -15.01 -18.95
CA LEU A 397 -9.99 -16.33 -19.50
C LEU A 397 -10.49 -17.40 -18.53
N VAL A 398 -11.45 -18.22 -18.96
CA VAL A 398 -11.99 -19.32 -18.15
C VAL A 398 -11.32 -20.62 -18.55
N GLN A 399 -10.56 -21.23 -17.63
CA GLN A 399 -9.76 -22.44 -17.87
C GLN A 399 -9.88 -23.44 -16.72
N ASN A 400 -9.83 -24.75 -17.02
CA ASN A 400 -10.03 -25.82 -16.01
C ASN A 400 -8.84 -26.00 -15.06
N ASP A 401 -7.61 -25.81 -15.54
CA ASP A 401 -6.39 -26.19 -14.82
C ASP A 401 -5.63 -24.97 -14.27
N VAL A 402 -6.36 -24.01 -13.72
CA VAL A 402 -5.77 -22.83 -13.06
C VAL A 402 -5.39 -23.16 -11.62
N PRO A 403 -4.15 -22.94 -11.18
CA PRO A 403 -3.78 -23.08 -9.77
C PRO A 403 -4.60 -22.10 -8.90
N LEU A 404 -5.09 -22.56 -7.75
CA LEU A 404 -5.70 -21.66 -6.78
C LEU A 404 -4.60 -20.83 -6.09
N GLN A 405 -4.91 -19.57 -5.85
CA GLN A 405 -4.05 -18.68 -5.09
C GLN A 405 -4.47 -18.66 -3.62
N PRO A 406 -3.52 -18.53 -2.67
CA PRO A 406 -3.87 -18.38 -1.26
C PRO A 406 -4.60 -17.05 -1.03
N PRO A 407 -5.59 -17.01 -0.13
CA PRO A 407 -6.22 -15.77 0.27
C PRO A 407 -5.25 -14.89 1.06
N LEU A 408 -5.47 -13.59 1.03
CA LEU A 408 -4.73 -12.58 1.77
C LEU A 408 -5.58 -12.12 2.95
N ALA A 409 -5.24 -12.60 4.14
CA ALA A 409 -5.90 -12.20 5.37
C ALA A 409 -5.23 -10.95 5.94
N ARG A 410 -6.05 -9.99 6.38
CA ARG A 410 -5.62 -8.73 6.98
C ARG A 410 -6.12 -8.62 8.41
N ASP A 411 -5.38 -7.87 9.22
CA ASP A 411 -5.77 -7.67 10.61
C ASP A 411 -7.04 -6.81 10.71
N ASP A 412 -7.85 -7.11 11.72
CA ASP A 412 -9.01 -6.33 12.09
C ASP A 412 -8.75 -5.54 13.38
N ARG A 413 -9.32 -4.36 13.45
CA ARG A 413 -9.26 -3.51 14.62
C ARG A 413 -10.63 -3.30 15.23
N VAL A 414 -10.70 -3.41 16.55
CA VAL A 414 -11.89 -3.11 17.32
C VAL A 414 -11.63 -1.89 18.20
N THR A 415 -12.55 -0.93 18.16
CA THR A 415 -12.53 0.24 19.06
C THR A 415 -13.37 0.00 20.30
N ALA A 416 -13.08 0.73 21.38
CA ALA A 416 -13.86 0.64 22.61
C ALA A 416 -15.37 0.94 22.42
N GLU A 417 -15.71 1.76 21.44
CA GLU A 417 -17.10 2.11 21.09
C GLU A 417 -17.89 0.94 20.49
N GLN A 418 -17.18 -0.02 19.87
CA GLN A 418 -17.79 -1.21 19.26
C GLN A 418 -18.06 -2.32 20.29
N VAL A 419 -17.50 -2.20 21.49
CA VAL A 419 -17.68 -3.21 22.56
C VAL A 419 -19.07 -3.04 23.17
N GLY A 420 -19.86 -4.11 23.13
CA GLY A 420 -21.22 -4.13 23.71
C GLY A 420 -21.22 -4.21 25.25
N GLU A 421 -22.41 -4.08 25.85
CA GLU A 421 -22.61 -4.11 27.31
C GLU A 421 -22.15 -5.43 27.97
N GLU A 422 -22.12 -6.53 27.23
CA GLU A 422 -21.69 -7.85 27.71
C GLU A 422 -20.16 -8.06 27.59
N ALA A 423 -19.36 -6.99 27.36
CA ALA A 423 -17.95 -7.04 27.05
C ALA A 423 -17.63 -8.01 25.89
N THR A 424 -18.48 -7.98 24.85
CA THR A 424 -18.29 -8.74 23.62
C THR A 424 -18.34 -7.84 22.41
N VAL A 425 -17.65 -8.23 21.35
CA VAL A 425 -17.67 -7.55 20.06
C VAL A 425 -17.76 -8.56 18.92
N ASP A 426 -18.53 -8.24 17.91
CA ASP A 426 -18.66 -9.01 16.67
C ASP A 426 -17.81 -8.35 15.59
N VAL A 427 -16.79 -9.05 15.11
CA VAL A 427 -15.87 -8.58 14.07
C VAL A 427 -16.17 -9.30 12.76
N ILE A 428 -16.35 -8.54 11.68
CA ILE A 428 -16.54 -9.09 10.32
C ILE A 428 -15.16 -9.25 9.69
N VAL A 429 -14.46 -10.31 10.06
CA VAL A 429 -13.03 -10.49 9.72
C VAL A 429 -12.73 -10.70 8.24
N LEU A 430 -13.74 -10.90 7.39
CA LEU A 430 -13.56 -11.06 5.95
C LEU A 430 -13.75 -9.73 5.17
N ASP A 431 -14.06 -8.62 5.85
CA ASP A 431 -14.45 -7.37 5.18
C ASP A 431 -13.27 -6.66 4.50
N ASN A 432 -12.07 -6.84 5.05
CA ASN A 432 -10.82 -6.29 4.53
C ASN A 432 -9.91 -7.35 3.87
N ASP A 433 -10.30 -8.63 3.89
CA ASP A 433 -9.56 -9.73 3.29
C ASP A 433 -9.71 -9.74 1.76
N VAL A 434 -8.79 -10.42 1.09
CA VAL A 434 -8.79 -10.57 -0.37
C VAL A 434 -8.64 -12.04 -0.76
N ASP A 435 -9.50 -12.51 -1.65
CA ASP A 435 -9.33 -13.78 -2.35
C ASP A 435 -8.95 -13.48 -3.82
N PRO A 436 -7.70 -13.72 -4.24
CA PRO A 436 -7.23 -13.33 -5.57
C PRO A 436 -7.94 -14.04 -6.75
N ASP A 437 -8.51 -15.21 -6.52
CA ASP A 437 -9.25 -15.98 -7.51
C ASP A 437 -10.68 -16.32 -7.07
N GLY A 438 -11.19 -15.58 -6.07
CA GLY A 438 -12.50 -15.76 -5.47
C GLY A 438 -13.16 -14.48 -4.98
N VAL A 439 -14.00 -14.62 -3.99
CA VAL A 439 -14.64 -13.51 -3.26
C VAL A 439 -14.40 -13.72 -1.77
N ALA A 440 -13.82 -12.75 -1.10
CA ALA A 440 -13.45 -12.85 0.32
C ALA A 440 -14.61 -13.32 1.22
N ALA A 441 -15.85 -12.89 0.94
CA ALA A 441 -17.03 -13.31 1.68
C ALA A 441 -17.34 -14.82 1.62
N GLU A 442 -16.74 -15.58 0.70
CA GLU A 442 -16.88 -17.04 0.54
C GLU A 442 -15.78 -17.81 1.29
N LEU A 443 -14.77 -17.12 1.83
CA LEU A 443 -13.70 -17.72 2.62
C LEU A 443 -14.24 -18.33 3.93
N LYS A 444 -13.52 -19.31 4.44
CA LYS A 444 -13.85 -19.98 5.71
C LYS A 444 -12.93 -19.50 6.81
N VAL A 445 -13.51 -18.95 7.86
CA VAL A 445 -12.82 -18.53 9.07
C VAL A 445 -12.69 -19.69 10.04
N ALA A 446 -11.50 -19.86 10.62
CA ALA A 446 -11.23 -20.80 11.70
C ALA A 446 -10.37 -20.10 12.77
N LEU A 447 -10.60 -20.43 14.05
CA LEU A 447 -9.81 -19.92 15.17
C LEU A 447 -8.68 -20.87 15.50
N VAL A 448 -7.52 -20.31 15.81
CA VAL A 448 -6.34 -21.06 16.22
C VAL A 448 -6.00 -20.74 17.67
N GLY A 449 -6.04 -21.77 18.55
CA GLY A 449 -5.47 -21.70 19.91
C GLY A 449 -6.18 -20.82 20.92
N THR A 450 -7.39 -20.29 20.66
CA THR A 450 -8.11 -19.41 21.59
C THR A 450 -9.43 -19.99 22.10
N THR A 451 -9.80 -19.62 23.33
CA THR A 451 -11.09 -19.94 23.94
C THR A 451 -11.96 -18.70 24.18
N THR A 452 -11.43 -17.51 23.92
CA THR A 452 -12.11 -16.22 24.16
C THR A 452 -12.89 -15.72 22.96
N ALA A 453 -12.84 -16.43 21.84
CA ALA A 453 -13.55 -16.08 20.62
C ALA A 453 -14.37 -17.24 20.06
N LYS A 454 -15.37 -16.94 19.21
CA LYS A 454 -16.23 -17.91 18.57
C LYS A 454 -16.60 -17.44 17.16
N VAL A 455 -16.43 -18.33 16.18
CA VAL A 455 -16.91 -18.08 14.81
C VAL A 455 -18.44 -18.24 14.73
N LEU A 456 -19.08 -17.23 14.17
CA LEU A 456 -20.51 -17.19 13.86
C LEU A 456 -20.74 -17.35 12.35
N PRO A 457 -21.96 -17.62 11.88
CA PRO A 457 -22.27 -17.65 10.45
C PRO A 457 -21.92 -16.35 9.74
N GLY A 458 -21.41 -16.45 8.50
CA GLY A 458 -21.03 -15.29 7.68
C GLY A 458 -19.62 -14.75 7.95
N GLY A 459 -18.73 -15.56 8.55
CA GLY A 459 -17.34 -15.13 8.79
C GLY A 459 -17.19 -14.13 9.95
N ILE A 460 -18.22 -13.98 10.78
CA ILE A 460 -18.18 -13.09 11.95
C ILE A 460 -17.46 -13.81 13.09
N VAL A 461 -16.52 -13.13 13.73
CA VAL A 461 -15.87 -13.61 14.95
C VAL A 461 -16.36 -12.81 16.15
N ARG A 462 -17.06 -13.47 17.05
CA ARG A 462 -17.43 -12.89 18.34
C ARG A 462 -16.30 -13.07 19.33
N VAL A 463 -15.78 -11.97 19.85
CA VAL A 463 -14.69 -11.93 20.83
C VAL A 463 -15.24 -11.49 22.18
N THR A 464 -14.85 -12.20 23.25
CA THR A 464 -15.06 -11.73 24.63
C THR A 464 -13.84 -10.87 25.00
N VAL A 465 -14.07 -9.59 25.29
CA VAL A 465 -13.02 -8.61 25.58
C VAL A 465 -12.47 -8.86 26.98
N ALA A 466 -11.16 -8.99 27.11
CA ALA A 466 -10.44 -9.12 28.38
C ALA A 466 -10.03 -7.74 28.92
N GLU A 467 -9.62 -7.66 30.18
CA GLU A 467 -9.06 -6.45 30.79
C GLU A 467 -7.66 -6.11 30.23
N ALA A 468 -6.92 -7.13 29.81
CA ALA A 468 -5.59 -6.98 29.21
C ALA A 468 -5.65 -7.12 27.69
N SER A 469 -4.67 -6.56 26.99
CA SER A 469 -4.45 -6.77 25.56
C SER A 469 -4.43 -8.25 25.21
N GLN A 470 -5.12 -8.62 24.12
CA GLN A 470 -5.17 -10.00 23.63
C GLN A 470 -5.05 -10.04 22.11
N ILE A 471 -4.37 -11.07 21.62
CA ILE A 471 -4.28 -11.38 20.19
C ILE A 471 -5.16 -12.61 19.92
N ILE A 472 -6.05 -12.49 18.96
CA ILE A 472 -6.91 -13.58 18.49
C ILE A 472 -6.44 -13.96 17.08
N THR A 473 -6.13 -15.23 16.89
CA THR A 473 -5.65 -15.75 15.60
C THR A 473 -6.64 -16.75 15.04
#